data_81217c5f75df32d8708b1abedc7826d0
#
_entry.id   81217c5f75df32d8708b1abedc7826d0
#
_cell.length_a   1.000
_cell.length_b   1.000
_cell.length_c   1.000
_cell.angle_alpha   90.00
_cell.angle_beta   90.00
_cell.angle_gamma   90.00
#
_symmetry.space_group_name_H-M   'P 1'
#
loop_
_entity.id
_entity.type
_entity.pdbx_description
1 polymer ?
#
loop_
_entity_poly.entity_id
_entity_poly.type
_entity_poly.pdbx_seq_one_letter_code
_entity_poly.pdbx_strand_id
1 'polypeptide(L)'
;MKKALTIITLLLFHCALPCVAQKRISIDGGEKWMVGVSDYYGEKIPHITLPTYYAYAPLIFKNNRQQRYYDRLVRDVKKTIPLAIEIRDIIHRTEAHLATLPDKKARNRYLDEKEKELKEIYTPRMKRLTLRQGKLLIKLIDRECDQNAYQLIKLFMGTFKAVFYQSFASLFGASLKKTYDPTGEDFLIERVVILVVNGQL
;
A
#
# COMPACT_ATOMS: atom_id res chain seq x y z
N MET A 1 33.91 10.05 -40.68
CA MET A 1 33.48 8.65 -40.50
C MET A 1 34.23 7.90 -39.37
N LYS A 2 35.55 8.06 -39.19
CA LYS A 2 36.31 7.34 -38.11
C LYS A 2 35.89 7.72 -36.68
N LYS A 3 35.51 8.97 -36.41
CA LYS A 3 35.10 9.43 -35.04
C LYS A 3 33.73 8.91 -34.60
N ALA A 4 32.81 8.64 -35.54
CA ALA A 4 31.49 8.08 -35.20
C ALA A 4 31.56 6.58 -34.85
N LEU A 5 32.47 5.87 -35.49
CA LEU A 5 32.69 4.44 -35.22
C LEU A 5 33.29 4.19 -33.83
N THR A 6 34.17 5.11 -33.37
CA THR A 6 34.79 5.03 -32.03
C THR A 6 33.79 5.29 -30.90
N ILE A 7 32.82 6.15 -31.12
CA ILE A 7 31.76 6.43 -30.12
C ILE A 7 30.78 5.25 -30.01
N ILE A 8 30.46 4.59 -31.12
CA ILE A 8 29.58 3.41 -31.13
C ILE A 8 30.24 2.22 -30.43
N THR A 9 31.56 2.02 -30.62
CA THR A 9 32.29 0.98 -29.88
C THR A 9 32.42 1.26 -28.40
N LEU A 10 32.54 2.55 -27.98
CA LEU A 10 32.58 2.91 -26.54
C LEU A 10 31.22 2.72 -25.88
N LEU A 11 30.10 2.98 -26.58
CA LEU A 11 28.73 2.79 -26.07
C LEU A 11 28.36 1.31 -25.92
N LEU A 12 28.88 0.43 -26.78
CA LEU A 12 28.65 -1.02 -26.66
C LEU A 12 29.43 -1.68 -25.52
N PHE A 13 30.50 -1.04 -25.01
CA PHE A 13 31.30 -1.59 -23.91
C PHE A 13 30.74 -1.23 -22.53
N HIS A 14 29.79 -0.27 -22.43
CA HIS A 14 29.16 0.13 -21.15
C HIS A 14 27.90 -0.67 -20.80
N CYS A 15 27.42 -1.56 -21.68
CA CYS A 15 26.27 -2.43 -21.38
C CYS A 15 26.60 -3.80 -20.83
N ALA A 16 27.88 -4.08 -20.53
CA ALA A 16 28.27 -5.30 -19.84
C ALA A 16 28.21 -5.09 -18.31
N LEU A 17 27.02 -4.75 -17.78
CA LEU A 17 26.76 -4.98 -16.37
C LEU A 17 26.81 -6.49 -16.15
N PRO A 18 27.57 -6.98 -15.13
CA PRO A 18 27.54 -8.39 -14.80
C PRO A 18 26.12 -8.73 -14.38
N CYS A 19 25.39 -9.38 -15.27
CA CYS A 19 24.17 -10.07 -14.92
C CYS A 19 24.59 -11.14 -13.91
N VAL A 20 24.41 -10.86 -12.62
CA VAL A 20 24.58 -11.85 -11.56
C VAL A 20 23.56 -12.94 -11.85
N ALA A 21 24.02 -14.02 -12.46
CA ALA A 21 23.20 -15.15 -12.82
C ALA A 21 22.62 -15.75 -11.53
N GLN A 22 21.36 -15.44 -11.25
CA GLN A 22 20.61 -16.09 -10.18
C GLN A 22 20.42 -17.56 -10.56
N LYS A 23 21.14 -18.43 -9.88
CA LYS A 23 21.04 -19.88 -10.10
C LYS A 23 19.68 -20.38 -9.60
N ARG A 24 18.85 -20.88 -10.49
CA ARG A 24 17.59 -21.53 -10.11
C ARG A 24 17.89 -22.93 -9.61
N ILE A 25 17.59 -23.19 -8.34
CA ILE A 25 17.67 -24.54 -7.76
C ILE A 25 16.25 -25.08 -7.73
N SER A 26 16.03 -26.27 -8.33
CA SER A 26 14.79 -27.02 -8.22
C SER A 26 14.90 -27.94 -7.02
N ILE A 27 14.08 -27.71 -6.00
CA ILE A 27 13.89 -28.66 -4.91
C ILE A 27 12.73 -29.57 -5.35
N ASP A 28 12.91 -30.87 -5.23
CA ASP A 28 11.97 -31.90 -5.68
C ASP A 28 10.54 -31.60 -5.14
N GLY A 29 9.61 -31.29 -6.04
CA GLY A 29 8.25 -30.85 -5.68
C GLY A 29 7.68 -29.71 -6.52
N GLY A 30 8.41 -29.15 -7.47
CA GLY A 30 7.88 -28.30 -8.56
C GLY A 30 7.90 -26.80 -8.36
N GLU A 31 8.09 -26.22 -7.19
CA GLU A 31 8.23 -24.77 -7.03
C GLU A 31 9.68 -24.33 -7.24
N LYS A 32 9.87 -23.42 -8.21
CA LYS A 32 11.18 -22.82 -8.49
C LYS A 32 11.36 -21.56 -7.67
N TRP A 33 12.22 -21.60 -6.67
CA TRP A 33 12.58 -20.44 -5.87
C TRP A 33 13.80 -19.73 -6.46
N MET A 34 13.76 -18.40 -6.48
CA MET A 34 14.95 -17.61 -6.79
C MET A 34 15.81 -17.52 -5.54
N VAL A 35 17.03 -18.02 -5.61
CA VAL A 35 17.96 -18.09 -4.48
C VAL A 35 19.06 -17.06 -4.68
N GLY A 36 19.26 -16.20 -3.70
CA GLY A 36 20.45 -15.38 -3.58
C GLY A 36 21.68 -16.24 -3.20
N VAL A 37 22.86 -15.66 -3.29
CA VAL A 37 24.09 -16.28 -2.82
C VAL A 37 24.68 -15.38 -1.72
N SER A 38 24.94 -15.95 -0.55
CA SER A 38 25.60 -15.27 0.57
C SER A 38 26.96 -15.92 0.83
N ASP A 39 27.91 -15.11 1.29
CA ASP A 39 29.20 -15.60 1.76
C ASP A 39 29.08 -15.95 3.24
N TYR A 40 29.39 -17.20 3.58
CA TYR A 40 29.34 -17.69 4.95
C TYR A 40 30.68 -18.40 5.26
N TYR A 41 31.50 -17.76 6.08
CA TYR A 41 32.86 -18.23 6.43
C TYR A 41 33.75 -18.54 5.21
N GLY A 42 33.64 -17.74 4.13
CA GLY A 42 34.41 -17.92 2.90
C GLY A 42 33.81 -18.91 1.89
N GLU A 43 32.70 -19.54 2.21
CA GLU A 43 31.93 -20.39 1.29
C GLU A 43 30.69 -19.67 0.74
N LYS A 44 30.45 -19.80 -0.55
CA LYS A 44 29.25 -19.27 -1.21
C LYS A 44 28.10 -20.26 -1.07
N ILE A 45 27.17 -19.93 -0.14
CA ILE A 45 25.99 -20.75 0.10
C ILE A 45 24.72 -20.14 -0.50
N PRO A 46 23.75 -20.97 -0.94
CA PRO A 46 22.45 -20.46 -1.34
C PRO A 46 21.70 -19.85 -0.16
N HIS A 47 21.09 -18.69 -0.39
CA HIS A 47 20.36 -17.94 0.62
C HIS A 47 18.94 -17.66 0.15
N ILE A 48 17.94 -17.98 0.98
CA ILE A 48 16.53 -17.70 0.73
C ILE A 48 16.00 -16.84 1.89
N THR A 49 15.44 -15.67 1.55
CA THR A 49 14.69 -14.89 2.51
C THR A 49 13.25 -15.37 2.51
N LEU A 50 12.82 -15.97 3.60
CA LEU A 50 11.44 -16.41 3.74
C LEU A 50 10.54 -15.21 4.06
N PRO A 51 9.28 -15.20 3.56
CA PRO A 51 8.31 -14.20 3.96
C PRO A 51 7.98 -14.32 5.44
N THR A 52 7.67 -13.20 6.09
CA THR A 52 7.25 -13.20 7.49
C THR A 52 5.92 -13.92 7.62
N TYR A 53 5.87 -14.91 8.51
CA TYR A 53 4.66 -15.65 8.85
C TYR A 53 4.14 -15.21 10.22
N TYR A 54 2.89 -14.77 10.28
CA TYR A 54 2.25 -14.31 11.51
C TYR A 54 1.41 -15.43 12.11
N ALA A 55 1.79 -15.90 13.30
CA ALA A 55 1.04 -16.88 14.06
C ALA A 55 0.21 -16.23 15.16
N TYR A 56 -1.08 -16.45 15.12
CA TYR A 56 -2.03 -15.97 16.12
C TYR A 56 -2.72 -17.16 16.80
N ALA A 57 -3.08 -16.99 18.07
CA ALA A 57 -3.96 -17.96 18.73
C ALA A 57 -5.28 -18.11 17.96
N PRO A 58 -5.85 -19.32 17.85
CA PRO A 58 -7.13 -19.54 17.17
C PRO A 58 -8.23 -18.64 17.72
N LEU A 59 -9.07 -18.11 16.83
CA LEU A 59 -10.27 -17.37 17.25
C LEU A 59 -11.35 -18.34 17.67
N ILE A 60 -11.84 -18.17 18.90
CA ILE A 60 -12.97 -18.93 19.41
C ILE A 60 -14.22 -18.06 19.31
N PHE A 61 -15.16 -18.45 18.45
CA PHE A 61 -16.42 -17.74 18.28
C PHE A 61 -17.48 -18.28 19.23
N LYS A 62 -18.09 -17.40 20.02
CA LYS A 62 -19.18 -17.77 20.96
C LYS A 62 -20.46 -18.18 20.23
N ASN A 63 -20.65 -17.73 19.00
CA ASN A 63 -21.85 -18.00 18.21
C ASN A 63 -21.61 -17.76 16.72
N ASN A 64 -22.53 -18.27 15.87
CA ASN A 64 -22.48 -18.12 14.42
C ASN A 64 -22.54 -16.64 13.93
N ARG A 65 -23.05 -15.71 14.76
CA ARG A 65 -23.08 -14.28 14.40
C ARG A 65 -21.68 -13.70 14.44
N GLN A 66 -20.85 -14.05 15.41
CA GLN A 66 -19.46 -13.61 15.49
C GLN A 66 -18.62 -14.17 14.35
N GLN A 67 -18.79 -15.45 14.03
CA GLN A 67 -18.11 -16.06 12.88
C GLN A 67 -18.48 -15.35 11.58
N ARG A 68 -19.78 -15.18 11.29
CA ARG A 68 -20.22 -14.44 10.10
C ARG A 68 -19.76 -12.98 10.04
N TYR A 69 -19.59 -12.35 11.19
CA TYR A 69 -18.99 -11.01 11.26
C TYR A 69 -17.52 -11.04 10.83
N TYR A 70 -16.75 -12.01 11.36
CA TYR A 70 -15.35 -12.20 10.99
C TYR A 70 -15.17 -12.50 9.49
N ASP A 71 -15.94 -13.44 8.95
CA ASP A 71 -15.88 -13.80 7.53
C ASP A 71 -16.22 -12.61 6.61
N ARG A 72 -17.15 -11.76 7.03
CA ARG A 72 -17.45 -10.52 6.32
C ARG A 72 -16.31 -9.51 6.44
N LEU A 73 -15.69 -9.41 7.61
CA LEU A 73 -14.55 -8.53 7.82
C LEU A 73 -13.38 -8.92 6.90
N VAL A 74 -13.07 -10.20 6.82
CA VAL A 74 -12.03 -10.71 5.91
C VAL A 74 -12.32 -10.30 4.46
N ARG A 75 -13.53 -10.52 3.96
CA ARG A 75 -13.93 -10.10 2.61
C ARG A 75 -13.85 -8.59 2.40
N ASP A 76 -14.26 -7.81 3.39
CA ASP A 76 -14.23 -6.34 3.30
C ASP A 76 -12.78 -5.83 3.33
N VAL A 77 -11.90 -6.39 4.17
CA VAL A 77 -10.48 -6.06 4.19
C VAL A 77 -9.83 -6.40 2.85
N LYS A 78 -10.01 -7.61 2.33
CA LYS A 78 -9.48 -8.01 1.01
C LYS A 78 -9.87 -7.03 -0.10
N LYS A 79 -11.08 -6.45 -0.02
CA LYS A 79 -11.58 -5.49 -0.99
C LYS A 79 -11.03 -4.08 -0.80
N THR A 80 -10.81 -3.67 0.46
CA THR A 80 -10.53 -2.26 0.78
C THR A 80 -9.05 -1.98 1.04
N ILE A 81 -8.26 -2.95 1.51
CA ILE A 81 -6.84 -2.74 1.82
C ILE A 81 -6.01 -2.37 0.59
N PRO A 82 -6.19 -2.95 -0.61
CA PRO A 82 -5.46 -2.52 -1.78
C PRO A 82 -5.71 -1.04 -2.12
N LEU A 83 -6.93 -0.56 -1.91
CA LEU A 83 -7.29 0.83 -2.13
C LEU A 83 -6.66 1.77 -1.09
N ALA A 84 -6.57 1.34 0.17
CA ALA A 84 -5.90 2.12 1.23
C ALA A 84 -4.39 2.25 0.96
N ILE A 85 -3.73 1.15 0.56
CA ILE A 85 -2.31 1.14 0.18
C ILE A 85 -2.04 2.07 -1.01
N GLU A 86 -2.88 1.99 -2.04
CA GLU A 86 -2.78 2.87 -3.23
C GLU A 86 -2.92 4.36 -2.85
N ILE A 87 -3.84 4.70 -1.97
CA ILE A 87 -4.03 6.05 -1.45
C ILE A 87 -2.80 6.51 -0.66
N ARG A 88 -2.27 5.67 0.23
CA ARG A 88 -1.01 5.94 0.96
C ARG A 88 0.13 6.29 -0.02
N ASP A 89 0.32 5.47 -1.04
CA ASP A 89 1.40 5.65 -2.00
C ASP A 89 1.25 6.95 -2.82
N ILE A 90 0.01 7.36 -3.10
CA ILE A 90 -0.27 8.65 -3.73
C ILE A 90 0.08 9.80 -2.78
N ILE A 91 -0.29 9.69 -1.51
CA ILE A 91 0.02 10.70 -0.49
C ILE A 91 1.53 10.89 -0.40
N HIS A 92 2.31 9.81 -0.24
CA HIS A 92 3.77 9.88 -0.15
C HIS A 92 4.42 10.48 -1.41
N ARG A 93 3.96 10.07 -2.61
CA ARG A 93 4.46 10.65 -3.87
C ARG A 93 4.14 12.14 -4.01
N THR A 94 2.96 12.53 -3.58
CA THR A 94 2.53 13.94 -3.61
C THR A 94 3.35 14.77 -2.64
N GLU A 95 3.57 14.28 -1.42
CA GLU A 95 4.41 14.92 -0.40
C GLU A 95 5.84 15.12 -0.91
N ALA A 96 6.46 14.07 -1.45
CA ALA A 96 7.79 14.14 -2.04
C ALA A 96 7.88 15.19 -3.16
N HIS A 97 6.86 15.25 -4.03
CA HIS A 97 6.82 16.25 -5.10
C HIS A 97 6.61 17.67 -4.58
N LEU A 98 5.73 17.86 -3.60
CA LEU A 98 5.51 19.18 -2.98
C LEU A 98 6.77 19.75 -2.32
N ALA A 99 7.66 18.89 -1.82
CA ALA A 99 8.94 19.30 -1.24
C ALA A 99 9.90 19.88 -2.30
N THR A 100 9.75 19.51 -3.57
CA THR A 100 10.59 20.02 -4.68
C THR A 100 10.09 21.35 -5.25
N LEU A 101 8.86 21.75 -4.93
CA LEU A 101 8.26 22.97 -5.51
C LEU A 101 8.71 24.22 -4.74
N PRO A 102 9.12 25.30 -5.48
CA PRO A 102 9.81 26.46 -4.90
C PRO A 102 8.89 27.33 -4.04
N ASP A 103 7.63 27.47 -4.42
CA ASP A 103 6.73 28.44 -3.79
C ASP A 103 5.33 27.89 -3.51
N LYS A 104 4.58 28.61 -2.69
CA LYS A 104 3.20 28.27 -2.30
C LYS A 104 2.24 28.22 -3.49
N LYS A 105 2.45 29.09 -4.50
CA LYS A 105 1.56 29.18 -5.67
C LYS A 105 1.71 27.93 -6.55
N ALA A 106 2.96 27.46 -6.78
CA ALA A 106 3.24 26.22 -7.49
C ALA A 106 2.66 25.01 -6.74
N ARG A 107 2.83 24.96 -5.43
CA ARG A 107 2.25 23.88 -4.59
C ARG A 107 0.72 23.83 -4.68
N ASN A 108 0.05 24.97 -4.57
CA ASN A 108 -1.41 25.03 -4.66
C ASN A 108 -1.91 24.58 -6.03
N ARG A 109 -1.27 25.04 -7.13
CA ARG A 109 -1.62 24.61 -8.49
C ARG A 109 -1.51 23.10 -8.66
N TYR A 110 -0.40 22.53 -8.20
CA TYR A 110 -0.20 21.08 -8.24
C TYR A 110 -1.26 20.31 -7.42
N LEU A 111 -1.60 20.80 -6.24
CA LEU A 111 -2.66 20.21 -5.40
C LEU A 111 -4.02 20.27 -6.09
N ASP A 112 -4.38 21.39 -6.74
CA ASP A 112 -5.65 21.56 -7.45
C ASP A 112 -5.73 20.61 -8.68
N GLU A 113 -4.62 20.41 -9.39
CA GLU A 113 -4.53 19.47 -10.50
C GLU A 113 -4.69 18.03 -10.01
N LYS A 114 -3.97 17.66 -8.94
CA LYS A 114 -4.04 16.33 -8.33
C LYS A 114 -5.42 16.03 -7.74
N GLU A 115 -6.08 17.01 -7.16
CA GLU A 115 -7.45 16.85 -6.67
C GLU A 115 -8.40 16.44 -7.79
N LYS A 116 -8.35 17.11 -8.94
CA LYS A 116 -9.20 16.78 -10.08
C LYS A 116 -8.96 15.36 -10.57
N GLU A 117 -7.67 15.00 -10.77
CA GLU A 117 -7.26 13.64 -11.17
C GLU A 117 -7.78 12.57 -10.20
N LEU A 118 -7.54 12.76 -8.91
CA LEU A 118 -7.95 11.81 -7.88
C LEU A 118 -9.48 11.69 -7.80
N LYS A 119 -10.19 12.79 -7.94
CA LYS A 119 -11.66 12.79 -7.96
C LYS A 119 -12.23 12.00 -9.13
N GLU A 120 -11.67 12.14 -10.30
CA GLU A 120 -12.10 11.38 -11.48
C GLU A 120 -11.86 9.88 -11.33
N ILE A 121 -10.68 9.49 -10.83
CA ILE A 121 -10.28 8.09 -10.67
C ILE A 121 -11.02 7.41 -9.52
N TYR A 122 -11.08 8.07 -8.35
CA TYR A 122 -11.54 7.40 -7.11
C TYR A 122 -13.02 7.54 -6.83
N THR A 123 -13.71 8.60 -7.31
CA THR A 123 -15.15 8.75 -7.08
C THR A 123 -15.97 7.53 -7.58
N PRO A 124 -15.77 6.99 -8.78
CA PRO A 124 -16.49 5.81 -9.22
C PRO A 124 -16.19 4.56 -8.40
N ARG A 125 -14.93 4.40 -7.96
CA ARG A 125 -14.48 3.26 -7.14
C ARG A 125 -15.10 3.32 -5.74
N MET A 126 -15.14 4.50 -5.13
CA MET A 126 -15.76 4.73 -3.82
C MET A 126 -17.28 4.53 -3.83
N LYS A 127 -17.96 4.95 -4.88
CA LYS A 127 -19.42 4.72 -5.04
C LYS A 127 -19.80 3.23 -5.09
N ARG A 128 -18.85 2.33 -5.41
CA ARG A 128 -19.05 0.86 -5.41
C ARG A 128 -18.84 0.22 -4.04
N LEU A 129 -18.44 0.98 -3.04
CA LEU A 129 -18.27 0.50 -1.68
C LEU A 129 -19.60 0.59 -0.93
N THR A 130 -19.88 -0.44 -0.13
CA THR A 130 -20.95 -0.36 0.87
C THR A 130 -20.56 0.63 1.97
N LEU A 131 -21.55 1.13 2.73
CA LEU A 131 -21.31 1.99 3.90
C LEU A 131 -20.27 1.40 4.87
N ARG A 132 -20.36 0.09 5.14
CA ARG A 132 -19.42 -0.61 6.02
C ARG A 132 -18.00 -0.64 5.44
N GLN A 133 -17.87 -0.93 4.14
CA GLN A 133 -16.57 -0.93 3.45
C GLN A 133 -15.95 0.47 3.40
N GLY A 134 -16.77 1.51 3.21
CA GLY A 134 -16.29 2.88 3.26
C GLY A 134 -15.79 3.28 4.66
N LYS A 135 -16.49 2.90 5.73
CA LYS A 135 -16.00 3.10 7.11
C LYS A 135 -14.69 2.36 7.36
N LEU A 136 -14.60 1.12 6.90
CA LEU A 136 -13.38 0.34 7.00
C LEU A 136 -12.22 0.96 6.21
N LEU A 137 -12.46 1.42 4.98
CA LEU A 137 -11.45 2.09 4.16
C LEU A 137 -10.86 3.32 4.86
N ILE A 138 -11.69 4.14 5.52
CA ILE A 138 -11.21 5.30 6.29
C ILE A 138 -10.25 4.87 7.40
N LYS A 139 -10.61 3.83 8.16
CA LYS A 139 -9.75 3.26 9.21
C LYS A 139 -8.45 2.71 8.63
N LEU A 140 -8.51 2.04 7.48
CA LEU A 140 -7.32 1.50 6.81
C LEU A 140 -6.42 2.60 6.23
N ILE A 141 -6.98 3.71 5.74
CA ILE A 141 -6.18 4.87 5.32
C ILE A 141 -5.46 5.47 6.52
N ASP A 142 -6.13 5.63 7.66
CA ASP A 142 -5.51 6.14 8.89
C ASP A 142 -4.39 5.20 9.38
N ARG A 143 -4.59 3.89 9.28
CA ARG A 143 -3.58 2.86 9.57
C ARG A 143 -2.35 2.96 8.65
N GLU A 144 -2.58 3.12 7.36
CA GLU A 144 -1.51 3.10 6.35
C GLU A 144 -0.73 4.41 6.29
N CYS A 145 -1.31 5.51 6.78
CA CYS A 145 -0.70 6.81 6.74
C CYS A 145 -0.08 7.16 8.11
N ASP A 146 1.19 7.53 8.13
CA ASP A 146 1.83 8.12 9.32
C ASP A 146 1.17 9.46 9.68
N GLN A 147 1.34 9.93 10.93
CA GLN A 147 0.75 11.19 11.42
C GLN A 147 1.02 12.39 10.51
N ASN A 148 2.15 12.42 9.80
CA ASN A 148 2.49 13.44 8.82
C ASN A 148 1.59 13.38 7.57
N ALA A 149 1.22 12.19 7.13
CA ALA A 149 0.29 12.00 6.01
C ALA A 149 -1.14 12.45 6.37
N TYR A 150 -1.55 12.38 7.66
CA TYR A 150 -2.80 12.96 8.11
C TYR A 150 -2.87 14.48 7.87
N GLN A 151 -1.75 15.19 8.01
CA GLN A 151 -1.67 16.63 7.66
C GLN A 151 -1.90 16.86 6.16
N LEU A 152 -1.35 15.98 5.33
CA LEU A 152 -1.53 16.03 3.89
C LEU A 152 -2.95 15.63 3.47
N ILE A 153 -3.49 14.57 4.06
CA ILE A 153 -4.91 14.20 3.92
C ILE A 153 -5.80 15.38 4.31
N LYS A 154 -5.44 16.13 5.36
CA LYS A 154 -6.16 17.33 5.79
C LYS A 154 -6.04 18.47 4.79
N LEU A 155 -4.91 18.62 4.10
CA LEU A 155 -4.73 19.56 2.99
C LEU A 155 -5.54 19.13 1.75
N PHE A 156 -5.48 17.87 1.36
CA PHE A 156 -6.33 17.30 0.29
C PHE A 156 -7.80 17.27 0.69
N MET A 157 -8.13 16.92 1.94
CA MET A 157 -9.50 16.91 2.45
C MET A 157 -10.01 18.33 2.72
N GLY A 158 -9.15 19.35 2.74
CA GLY A 158 -9.59 20.76 2.77
C GLY A 158 -10.47 21.08 1.55
N THR A 159 -10.07 20.60 0.39
CA THR A 159 -10.78 20.72 -0.90
C THR A 159 -11.65 19.48 -1.19
N PHE A 160 -11.22 18.27 -0.81
CA PHE A 160 -12.03 17.05 -0.84
C PHE A 160 -13.21 17.09 0.16
N LYS A 161 -13.15 17.99 1.16
CA LYS A 161 -14.21 18.19 2.16
C LYS A 161 -15.58 18.41 1.52
N ALA A 162 -15.69 19.18 0.47
CA ALA A 162 -16.99 19.49 -0.11
C ALA A 162 -17.65 18.27 -0.78
N VAL A 163 -16.90 17.43 -1.47
CA VAL A 163 -17.46 16.29 -2.23
C VAL A 163 -17.46 15.01 -1.40
N PHE A 164 -16.39 14.76 -0.65
CA PHE A 164 -16.30 13.61 0.26
C PHE A 164 -17.24 13.81 1.46
N TYR A 165 -17.31 15.03 2.02
CA TYR A 165 -18.23 15.36 3.12
C TYR A 165 -19.68 15.39 2.68
N GLN A 166 -20.04 15.91 1.51
CA GLN A 166 -21.43 15.85 1.05
C GLN A 166 -21.91 14.44 0.76
N SER A 167 -21.03 13.57 0.24
CA SER A 167 -21.40 12.17 -0.05
C SER A 167 -21.18 11.22 1.13
N PHE A 168 -20.33 11.56 2.09
CA PHE A 168 -19.89 10.69 3.17
C PHE A 168 -20.11 11.26 4.58
N ALA A 169 -20.11 12.58 4.79
CA ALA A 169 -20.21 13.15 6.14
C ALA A 169 -21.56 12.91 6.78
N SER A 170 -22.64 12.89 6.01
CA SER A 170 -23.96 12.48 6.52
C SER A 170 -23.99 11.01 6.95
N LEU A 171 -23.14 10.17 6.34
CA LEU A 171 -23.07 8.73 6.59
C LEU A 171 -21.97 8.33 7.57
N PHE A 172 -20.89 9.12 7.71
CA PHE A 172 -19.67 8.75 8.43
C PHE A 172 -19.23 9.72 9.53
N GLY A 173 -19.92 10.84 9.72
CA GLY A 173 -19.48 12.01 10.50
C GLY A 173 -18.82 11.75 11.86
N ALA A 174 -19.28 10.75 12.62
CA ALA A 174 -18.67 10.39 13.91
C ALA A 174 -17.46 9.46 13.79
N SER A 175 -17.37 8.65 12.71
CA SER A 175 -16.29 7.68 12.52
C SER A 175 -14.99 8.31 12.00
N LEU A 176 -15.06 9.52 11.39
CA LEU A 176 -13.91 10.23 10.84
C LEU A 176 -12.98 10.83 11.91
N LYS A 177 -13.43 10.91 13.15
CA LYS A 177 -12.67 11.51 14.27
C LYS A 177 -11.93 10.47 15.12
N LYS A 178 -12.21 9.18 14.92
CA LYS A 178 -11.54 8.12 15.68
C LYS A 178 -10.27 7.73 14.99
N THR A 179 -9.15 7.88 15.67
CA THR A 179 -7.84 7.35 15.28
C THR A 179 -7.88 5.81 15.27
N TYR A 180 -7.17 5.19 14.35
CA TYR A 180 -7.01 3.74 14.30
C TYR A 180 -6.27 3.23 15.56
N ASP A 181 -6.86 2.25 16.23
CA ASP A 181 -6.30 1.65 17.45
C ASP A 181 -6.05 0.15 17.25
N PRO A 182 -4.83 -0.22 16.79
CA PRO A 182 -4.49 -1.61 16.47
C PRO A 182 -4.45 -2.54 17.70
N THR A 183 -4.30 -1.99 18.89
CA THR A 183 -4.21 -2.75 20.14
C THR A 183 -5.52 -2.81 20.93
N GLY A 184 -6.46 -1.92 20.61
CA GLY A 184 -7.76 -1.80 21.25
C GLY A 184 -8.94 -2.11 20.33
N GLU A 185 -9.75 -1.09 20.00
CA GLU A 185 -11.01 -1.29 19.25
C GLU A 185 -10.82 -1.94 17.86
N ASP A 186 -9.68 -1.70 17.21
CA ASP A 186 -9.40 -2.18 15.86
C ASP A 186 -8.50 -3.42 15.80
N PHE A 187 -8.22 -4.05 16.96
CA PHE A 187 -7.35 -5.23 17.04
C PHE A 187 -7.76 -6.37 16.08
N LEU A 188 -9.05 -6.63 15.92
CA LEU A 188 -9.53 -7.66 15.01
C LEU A 188 -9.33 -7.27 13.54
N ILE A 189 -9.48 -5.98 13.22
CA ILE A 189 -9.19 -5.43 11.90
C ILE A 189 -7.71 -5.58 11.60
N GLU A 190 -6.84 -5.18 12.54
CA GLU A 190 -5.37 -5.28 12.41
C GLU A 190 -4.93 -6.70 12.14
N ARG A 191 -5.40 -7.65 12.94
CA ARG A 191 -5.12 -9.07 12.74
C ARG A 191 -5.49 -9.54 11.34
N VAL A 192 -6.68 -9.19 10.85
CA VAL A 192 -7.13 -9.57 9.51
C VAL A 192 -6.30 -8.89 8.43
N VAL A 193 -5.95 -7.62 8.61
CA VAL A 193 -5.10 -6.88 7.65
C VAL A 193 -3.73 -7.52 7.53
N ILE A 194 -3.07 -7.82 8.66
CA ILE A 194 -1.75 -8.47 8.67
C ILE A 194 -1.81 -9.80 7.92
N LEU A 195 -2.78 -10.64 8.22
CA LEU A 195 -2.93 -11.94 7.57
C LEU A 195 -3.25 -11.84 6.06
N VAL A 196 -4.08 -10.88 5.66
CA VAL A 196 -4.43 -10.65 4.25
C VAL A 196 -3.24 -10.12 3.46
N VAL A 197 -2.51 -9.13 4.00
CA VAL A 197 -1.34 -8.53 3.33
C VAL A 197 -0.21 -9.54 3.16
N ASN A 198 -0.06 -10.48 4.10
CA ASN A 198 0.95 -11.53 4.04
C ASN A 198 0.46 -12.83 3.35
N GLY A 199 -0.70 -12.80 2.70
CA GLY A 199 -1.21 -13.93 1.93
C GLY A 199 -1.63 -15.15 2.77
N GLN A 200 -1.88 -14.95 4.07
CA GLN A 200 -2.27 -16.00 5.01
C GLN A 200 -3.79 -16.16 5.14
N LEU A 201 -4.56 -15.24 4.55
CA LEU A 201 -6.02 -15.29 4.42
C LEU A 201 -6.44 -15.04 2.98
#